data_b0f46e1139a0b1e24f964e088c5bfdff
#
_entry.id   b0f46e1139a0b1e24f964e088c5bfdff
#
_cell.length_a   1.000
_cell.length_b   1.000
_cell.length_c   1.000
_cell.angle_alpha   90.00
_cell.angle_beta   90.00
_cell.angle_gamma   90.00
#
_symmetry.space_group_name_H-M   'P 1'
#
loop_
_entity.id
_entity.type
_entity.pdbx_description
1 polymer ?
#
loop_
_entity_poly.entity_id
_entity_poly.type
_entity_poly.pdbx_seq_one_letter_code
_entity_poly.pdbx_strand_id
1 'polypeptide(L)'
;MVDKEGLLNDLFNDLKKDDDVLVQLNAIEIISNLAESKLGFQYLKGLNILTNMDIRLNEVSSGPLGHFLMPGYIKFFGRLAHHDPTNYPTLYPNFTSILKNMLETNDQVVLALEVFGHIGLTNEGKKVLLDRNWNVLEIMAKTIKFGTSEMKSRSMSVFADILRSTEENLDFETTRKLFSCLSGPHSMDYVTDLTKKPFGDLSSAAYDVLMAVSVYPWSVELILNVPGYFEFLLDRSTAKDKESKDSKYALICAICGQKEVQNIIPPEILKQLRSYVKQGAYYVESTVEVAIEEQ
;
A
#
# COMPACT_ATOMS: atom_id res chain seq x y z
N MET A 1 3.49 -17.76 26.31
CA MET A 1 2.29 -17.91 27.16
C MET A 1 1.05 -18.37 26.38
N VAL A 2 1.13 -18.50 25.03
CA VAL A 2 -0.01 -18.78 24.14
C VAL A 2 -0.36 -20.28 24.00
N ASP A 3 0.51 -21.20 24.37
CA ASP A 3 0.32 -22.64 24.09
C ASP A 3 0.22 -23.54 25.31
N LYS A 4 -0.15 -23.00 26.47
CA LYS A 4 -0.40 -23.84 27.66
C LYS A 4 -1.64 -24.76 27.53
N GLU A 5 -2.51 -24.53 26.54
CA GLU A 5 -3.79 -25.23 26.35
C GLU A 5 -3.88 -26.01 25.02
N GLY A 6 -2.80 -26.09 24.23
CA GLY A 6 -2.83 -26.81 22.97
C GLY A 6 -3.69 -26.19 21.85
N LEU A 7 -4.15 -24.95 22.01
CA LEU A 7 -5.04 -24.24 21.08
C LEU A 7 -4.48 -24.17 19.65
N LEU A 8 -3.15 -24.04 19.52
CA LEU A 8 -2.53 -24.02 18.21
C LEU A 8 -2.55 -25.39 17.52
N ASN A 9 -2.44 -26.48 18.30
CA ASN A 9 -2.57 -27.82 17.74
C ASN A 9 -3.98 -28.04 17.16
N ASP A 10 -5.01 -27.51 17.80
CA ASP A 10 -6.38 -27.60 17.29
C ASP A 10 -6.54 -26.79 16.00
N LEU A 11 -5.98 -25.56 15.92
CA LEU A 11 -5.98 -24.75 14.70
C LEU A 11 -5.25 -25.46 13.55
N PHE A 12 -4.12 -26.10 13.84
CA PHE A 12 -3.40 -26.87 12.81
C PHE A 12 -4.11 -28.15 12.38
N ASN A 13 -4.89 -28.76 13.27
CA ASN A 13 -5.76 -29.88 12.91
C ASN A 13 -6.94 -29.38 12.06
N ASP A 14 -7.46 -28.19 12.34
CA ASP A 14 -8.52 -27.56 11.56
C ASP A 14 -8.07 -27.26 10.12
N LEU A 15 -6.81 -26.91 9.88
CA LEU A 15 -6.25 -26.75 8.52
C LEU A 15 -6.25 -28.03 7.69
N LYS A 16 -6.37 -29.20 8.33
CA LYS A 16 -6.37 -30.52 7.67
C LYS A 16 -7.77 -31.07 7.45
N LYS A 17 -8.82 -30.40 7.88
CA LYS A 17 -10.21 -30.82 7.71
C LYS A 17 -10.69 -30.53 6.29
N ASP A 18 -10.47 -31.48 5.37
CA ASP A 18 -10.79 -31.30 3.94
C ASP A 18 -12.30 -31.18 3.65
N ASP A 19 -13.15 -31.46 4.60
CA ASP A 19 -14.62 -31.43 4.52
C ASP A 19 -15.24 -30.09 4.96
N ASP A 20 -14.49 -29.21 5.60
CA ASP A 20 -14.99 -27.92 6.09
C ASP A 20 -14.08 -26.72 5.74
N VAL A 21 -14.37 -26.11 4.58
CA VAL A 21 -13.64 -24.94 4.06
C VAL A 21 -13.71 -23.74 5.00
N LEU A 22 -14.85 -23.53 5.68
CA LEU A 22 -15.01 -22.37 6.57
C LEU A 22 -14.12 -22.51 7.82
N VAL A 23 -14.02 -23.72 8.35
CA VAL A 23 -13.11 -24.02 9.46
C VAL A 23 -11.66 -23.79 9.04
N GLN A 24 -11.27 -24.26 7.84
CA GLN A 24 -9.92 -24.00 7.32
C GLN A 24 -9.62 -22.51 7.14
N LEU A 25 -10.54 -21.73 6.53
CA LEU A 25 -10.38 -20.29 6.35
C LEU A 25 -10.25 -19.56 7.67
N ASN A 26 -11.07 -19.90 8.66
CA ASN A 26 -10.98 -19.31 9.99
C ASN A 26 -9.63 -19.63 10.68
N ALA A 27 -9.16 -20.88 10.56
CA ALA A 27 -7.85 -21.27 11.11
C ALA A 27 -6.69 -20.52 10.43
N ILE A 28 -6.73 -20.37 9.09
CA ILE A 28 -5.73 -19.59 8.33
C ILE A 28 -5.73 -18.13 8.82
N GLU A 29 -6.90 -17.52 9.01
CA GLU A 29 -7.02 -16.14 9.43
C GLU A 29 -6.44 -15.95 10.85
N ILE A 30 -6.76 -16.81 11.80
CA ILE A 30 -6.23 -16.73 13.17
C ILE A 30 -4.71 -16.87 13.17
N ILE A 31 -4.17 -17.86 12.44
CA ILE A 31 -2.71 -18.05 12.34
C ILE A 31 -2.05 -16.88 11.62
N SER A 32 -2.70 -16.31 10.60
CA SER A 32 -2.23 -15.10 9.91
C SER A 32 -2.13 -13.90 10.83
N ASN A 33 -3.12 -13.69 11.70
CA ASN A 33 -3.11 -12.60 12.67
C ASN A 33 -1.98 -12.79 13.71
N LEU A 34 -1.70 -14.04 14.10
CA LEU A 34 -0.55 -14.33 14.95
C LEU A 34 0.78 -13.99 14.24
N ALA A 35 0.89 -14.28 12.94
CA ALA A 35 2.08 -14.02 12.14
C ALA A 35 2.37 -12.53 11.90
N GLU A 36 1.42 -11.62 12.12
CA GLU A 36 1.63 -10.18 11.98
C GLU A 36 2.65 -9.63 12.98
N SER A 37 2.65 -10.16 14.19
CA SER A 37 3.59 -9.70 15.22
C SER A 37 4.93 -10.41 15.10
N LYS A 38 6.02 -9.68 15.36
CA LYS A 38 7.38 -10.25 15.38
C LYS A 38 7.50 -11.44 16.36
N LEU A 39 6.83 -11.37 17.51
CA LEU A 39 6.82 -12.45 18.50
C LEU A 39 6.05 -13.67 17.97
N GLY A 40 4.90 -13.47 17.36
CA GLY A 40 4.11 -14.55 16.75
C GLY A 40 4.84 -15.21 15.59
N PHE A 41 5.48 -14.42 14.72
CA PHE A 41 6.36 -14.96 13.66
C PHE A 41 7.46 -15.85 14.23
N GLN A 42 8.21 -15.36 15.23
CA GLN A 42 9.29 -16.14 15.86
C GLN A 42 8.77 -17.43 16.49
N TYR A 43 7.61 -17.37 17.13
CA TYR A 43 6.97 -18.52 17.72
C TYR A 43 6.58 -19.57 16.66
N LEU A 44 5.90 -19.16 15.59
CA LEU A 44 5.51 -20.05 14.47
C LEU A 44 6.75 -20.66 13.80
N LYS A 45 7.82 -19.88 13.61
CA LYS A 45 9.11 -20.35 13.04
C LYS A 45 9.72 -21.48 13.90
N GLY A 46 9.58 -21.40 15.22
CA GLY A 46 10.07 -22.42 16.16
C GLY A 46 9.32 -23.75 16.13
N LEU A 47 8.10 -23.78 15.58
CA LEU A 47 7.26 -24.97 15.58
C LEU A 47 7.45 -25.92 14.38
N ASN A 48 8.36 -25.61 13.44
CA ASN A 48 8.56 -26.37 12.18
C ASN A 48 7.30 -26.61 11.33
N ILE A 49 6.23 -25.88 11.63
CA ILE A 49 4.92 -26.07 10.99
C ILE A 49 4.82 -25.36 9.65
N LEU A 50 5.60 -24.29 9.48
CA LEU A 50 5.55 -23.44 8.29
C LEU A 50 5.92 -24.21 7.02
N THR A 51 6.86 -25.14 7.12
CA THR A 51 7.21 -26.04 6.00
C THR A 51 6.03 -26.92 5.59
N ASN A 52 5.30 -27.47 6.56
CA ASN A 52 4.12 -28.26 6.28
C ASN A 52 3.00 -27.42 5.66
N MET A 53 2.83 -26.17 6.10
CA MET A 53 1.87 -25.23 5.50
C MET A 53 2.27 -24.85 4.07
N ASP A 54 3.56 -24.68 3.76
CA ASP A 54 4.03 -24.43 2.40
C ASP A 54 3.76 -25.60 1.46
N ILE A 55 3.96 -26.85 1.94
CA ILE A 55 3.58 -28.06 1.20
C ILE A 55 2.07 -28.10 0.98
N ARG A 56 1.29 -27.83 2.04
CA ARG A 56 -0.18 -27.82 1.96
C ARG A 56 -0.70 -26.76 0.99
N LEU A 57 -0.07 -25.59 0.92
CA LEU A 57 -0.41 -24.56 -0.06
C LEU A 57 -0.31 -25.11 -1.51
N ASN A 58 0.72 -25.88 -1.82
CA ASN A 58 0.86 -26.50 -3.14
C ASN A 58 -0.25 -27.51 -3.44
N GLU A 59 -0.65 -28.34 -2.46
CA GLU A 59 -1.78 -29.27 -2.59
C GLU A 59 -3.09 -28.52 -2.82
N VAL A 60 -3.35 -27.47 -2.01
CA VAL A 60 -4.54 -26.64 -2.09
C VAL A 60 -4.63 -25.93 -3.44
N SER A 61 -3.52 -25.42 -3.96
CA SER A 61 -3.50 -24.69 -5.23
C SER A 61 -3.97 -25.52 -6.43
N SER A 62 -3.78 -26.84 -6.36
CA SER A 62 -4.19 -27.80 -7.38
C SER A 62 -5.56 -28.46 -7.10
N GLY A 63 -6.13 -28.20 -5.92
CA GLY A 63 -7.36 -28.82 -5.45
C GLY A 63 -8.63 -28.09 -5.88
N PRO A 64 -9.80 -28.74 -5.77
CA PRO A 64 -11.08 -28.17 -6.18
C PRO A 64 -11.50 -26.94 -5.36
N LEU A 65 -10.99 -26.78 -4.16
CA LEU A 65 -11.26 -25.66 -3.24
C LEU A 65 -10.15 -24.60 -3.25
N GLY A 66 -9.18 -24.73 -4.16
CA GLY A 66 -8.00 -23.85 -4.24
C GLY A 66 -8.36 -22.37 -4.36
N HIS A 67 -9.37 -22.05 -5.17
CA HIS A 67 -9.80 -20.67 -5.36
C HIS A 67 -10.35 -19.98 -4.09
N PHE A 68 -10.82 -20.76 -3.11
CA PHE A 68 -11.25 -20.22 -1.81
C PHE A 68 -10.09 -20.12 -0.80
N LEU A 69 -9.26 -21.15 -0.71
CA LEU A 69 -8.25 -21.29 0.33
C LEU A 69 -6.93 -20.60 -0.02
N MET A 70 -6.53 -20.64 -1.30
CA MET A 70 -5.25 -20.10 -1.76
C MET A 70 -5.04 -18.62 -1.38
N PRO A 71 -6.03 -17.70 -1.50
CA PRO A 71 -5.83 -16.31 -1.09
C PRO A 71 -5.47 -16.16 0.38
N GLY A 72 -6.04 -16.98 1.27
CA GLY A 72 -5.71 -16.98 2.70
C GLY A 72 -4.25 -17.42 2.95
N TYR A 73 -3.81 -18.52 2.33
CA TYR A 73 -2.43 -18.97 2.42
C TYR A 73 -1.43 -17.96 1.84
N ILE A 74 -1.75 -17.36 0.68
CA ILE A 74 -0.88 -16.35 0.04
C ILE A 74 -0.71 -15.13 0.95
N LYS A 75 -1.78 -14.64 1.57
CA LYS A 75 -1.70 -13.54 2.55
C LYS A 75 -0.91 -13.94 3.78
N PHE A 76 -1.12 -15.14 4.30
CA PHE A 76 -0.36 -15.65 5.45
C PHE A 76 1.15 -15.67 5.17
N PHE A 77 1.57 -16.29 4.06
CA PHE A 77 2.99 -16.32 3.70
C PHE A 77 3.55 -14.94 3.35
N GLY A 78 2.73 -14.02 2.82
CA GLY A 78 3.09 -12.64 2.62
C GLY A 78 3.46 -11.92 3.93
N ARG A 79 2.72 -12.18 5.02
CA ARG A 79 3.05 -11.67 6.36
C ARG A 79 4.35 -12.26 6.90
N LEU A 80 4.62 -13.54 6.66
CA LEU A 80 5.91 -14.15 7.02
C LEU A 80 7.06 -13.55 6.21
N ALA A 81 6.87 -13.34 4.91
CA ALA A 81 7.84 -12.72 4.02
C ALA A 81 8.17 -11.27 4.41
N HIS A 82 7.22 -10.54 4.99
CA HIS A 82 7.45 -9.21 5.55
C HIS A 82 8.52 -9.23 6.68
N HIS A 83 8.52 -10.26 7.51
CA HIS A 83 9.48 -10.38 8.62
C HIS A 83 10.87 -10.89 8.19
N ASP A 84 10.96 -11.56 7.04
CA ASP A 84 12.21 -12.12 6.51
C ASP A 84 12.24 -12.00 4.97
N PRO A 85 12.29 -10.75 4.44
CA PRO A 85 12.10 -10.51 3.01
C PRO A 85 13.20 -11.08 2.13
N THR A 86 14.40 -11.28 2.67
CA THR A 86 15.53 -11.83 1.92
C THR A 86 15.47 -13.36 1.81
N ASN A 87 15.03 -14.05 2.86
CA ASN A 87 15.13 -15.50 2.93
C ASN A 87 13.83 -16.25 2.58
N TYR A 88 12.67 -15.57 2.54
CA TYR A 88 11.39 -16.25 2.29
C TYR A 88 11.38 -17.09 0.99
N PRO A 89 12.08 -16.72 -0.11
CA PRO A 89 12.05 -17.54 -1.33
C PRO A 89 12.70 -18.92 -1.14
N THR A 90 13.66 -19.02 -0.24
CA THR A 90 14.32 -20.28 0.10
C THR A 90 13.55 -21.06 1.17
N LEU A 91 12.94 -20.34 2.12
CA LEU A 91 12.19 -20.93 3.24
C LEU A 91 10.86 -21.51 2.80
N TYR A 92 10.18 -20.88 1.82
CA TYR A 92 8.85 -21.22 1.35
C TYR A 92 8.81 -21.36 -0.18
N PRO A 93 9.39 -22.43 -0.75
CA PRO A 93 9.58 -22.57 -2.19
C PRO A 93 8.26 -22.74 -2.96
N ASN A 94 7.25 -23.39 -2.38
CA ASN A 94 5.95 -23.54 -3.04
C ASN A 94 5.21 -22.22 -3.11
N PHE A 95 5.16 -21.47 -2.01
CA PHE A 95 4.62 -20.11 -1.98
C PHE A 95 5.31 -19.22 -3.04
N THR A 96 6.64 -19.28 -3.08
CA THR A 96 7.45 -18.51 -4.04
C THR A 96 7.12 -18.87 -5.49
N SER A 97 6.97 -20.15 -5.80
CA SER A 97 6.61 -20.64 -7.14
C SER A 97 5.20 -20.19 -7.55
N ILE A 98 4.23 -20.29 -6.65
CA ILE A 98 2.85 -19.86 -6.89
C ILE A 98 2.80 -18.34 -7.11
N LEU A 99 3.50 -17.56 -6.29
CA LEU A 99 3.54 -16.11 -6.40
C LEU A 99 4.12 -15.67 -7.74
N LYS A 100 5.21 -16.33 -8.21
CA LYS A 100 5.76 -16.10 -9.55
C LYS A 100 4.76 -16.41 -10.65
N ASN A 101 4.10 -17.55 -10.58
CA ASN A 101 3.10 -17.94 -11.56
C ASN A 101 1.94 -16.93 -11.63
N MET A 102 1.46 -16.41 -10.50
CA MET A 102 0.43 -15.37 -10.46
C MET A 102 0.85 -14.09 -11.18
N LEU A 103 2.13 -13.70 -11.06
CA LEU A 103 2.67 -12.55 -11.79
C LEU A 103 2.81 -12.81 -13.29
N GLU A 104 3.27 -14.01 -13.68
CA GLU A 104 3.53 -14.39 -15.09
C GLU A 104 2.23 -14.60 -15.88
N THR A 105 1.26 -15.29 -15.26
CA THR A 105 -0.03 -15.58 -15.91
C THR A 105 -1.03 -14.44 -15.84
N ASN A 106 -0.73 -13.41 -15.04
CA ASN A 106 -1.65 -12.31 -14.72
C ASN A 106 -2.95 -12.78 -14.03
N ASP A 107 -2.98 -14.02 -13.58
CA ASP A 107 -4.08 -14.55 -12.78
C ASP A 107 -3.89 -14.14 -11.32
N GLN A 108 -4.91 -13.51 -10.76
CA GLN A 108 -4.87 -12.94 -9.40
C GLN A 108 -3.65 -12.02 -9.15
N VAL A 109 -3.17 -11.34 -10.20
CA VAL A 109 -1.99 -10.47 -10.12
C VAL A 109 -2.06 -9.44 -8.99
N VAL A 110 -3.25 -8.89 -8.72
CA VAL A 110 -3.42 -7.90 -7.65
C VAL A 110 -3.15 -8.52 -6.27
N LEU A 111 -3.58 -9.76 -6.04
CA LEU A 111 -3.25 -10.47 -4.79
C LEU A 111 -1.73 -10.68 -4.64
N ALA A 112 -1.04 -11.03 -5.72
CA ALA A 112 0.42 -11.12 -5.70
C ALA A 112 1.07 -9.77 -5.40
N LEU A 113 0.58 -8.70 -6.03
CA LEU A 113 1.08 -7.33 -5.77
C LEU A 113 0.83 -6.89 -4.32
N GLU A 114 -0.31 -7.25 -3.71
CA GLU A 114 -0.59 -6.98 -2.29
C GLU A 114 0.44 -7.62 -1.35
N VAL A 115 0.88 -8.84 -1.66
CA VAL A 115 1.96 -9.49 -0.91
C VAL A 115 3.26 -8.68 -1.00
N PHE A 116 3.62 -8.23 -2.21
CA PHE A 116 4.81 -7.41 -2.40
C PHE A 116 4.67 -6.02 -1.76
N GLY A 117 3.46 -5.47 -1.72
CA GLY A 117 3.15 -4.27 -0.95
C GLY A 117 3.52 -4.43 0.52
N HIS A 118 3.10 -5.55 1.10
CA HIS A 118 3.38 -5.86 2.50
C HIS A 118 4.88 -6.10 2.77
N ILE A 119 5.57 -6.80 1.87
CA ILE A 119 7.03 -6.97 1.93
C ILE A 119 7.74 -5.63 1.87
N GLY A 120 7.30 -4.73 0.98
CA GLY A 120 7.89 -3.41 0.75
C GLY A 120 7.72 -2.38 1.87
N LEU A 121 6.98 -2.68 2.94
CA LEU A 121 6.87 -1.80 4.10
C LEU A 121 8.19 -1.59 4.85
N THR A 122 9.14 -2.54 4.75
CA THR A 122 10.47 -2.45 5.37
C THR A 122 11.54 -1.97 4.38
N ASN A 123 12.62 -1.35 4.87
CA ASN A 123 13.73 -0.93 4.01
C ASN A 123 14.42 -2.14 3.35
N GLU A 124 14.51 -3.27 4.02
CA GLU A 124 15.03 -4.52 3.45
C GLU A 124 14.12 -5.04 2.33
N GLY A 125 12.81 -5.07 2.57
CA GLY A 125 11.83 -5.47 1.57
C GLY A 125 11.84 -4.57 0.33
N LYS A 126 11.99 -3.24 0.50
CA LYS A 126 12.15 -2.29 -0.62
C LYS A 126 13.34 -2.66 -1.52
N LYS A 127 14.47 -3.07 -0.92
CA LYS A 127 15.66 -3.49 -1.67
C LYS A 127 15.39 -4.78 -2.45
N VAL A 128 14.69 -5.75 -1.84
CA VAL A 128 14.26 -6.98 -2.51
C VAL A 128 13.36 -6.69 -3.72
N LEU A 129 12.44 -5.70 -3.60
CA LEU A 129 11.57 -5.30 -4.71
C LEU A 129 12.31 -4.67 -5.89
N LEU A 130 13.46 -4.04 -5.65
CA LEU A 130 14.31 -3.50 -6.73
C LEU A 130 15.09 -4.61 -7.46
N ASP A 131 15.14 -5.83 -6.92
CA ASP A 131 15.72 -6.96 -7.61
C ASP A 131 14.87 -7.29 -8.85
N ARG A 132 15.52 -7.26 -10.03
CA ARG A 132 14.85 -7.46 -11.32
C ARG A 132 14.38 -8.90 -11.58
N ASN A 133 14.76 -9.85 -10.73
CA ASN A 133 14.43 -11.27 -10.92
C ASN A 133 12.91 -11.55 -10.95
N TRP A 134 12.09 -10.67 -10.38
CA TRP A 134 10.65 -10.85 -10.27
C TRP A 134 9.82 -9.91 -11.15
N ASN A 135 10.41 -8.88 -11.72
CA ASN A 135 9.73 -7.83 -12.51
C ASN A 135 8.50 -7.20 -11.83
N VAL A 136 8.41 -7.29 -10.49
CA VAL A 136 7.23 -6.86 -9.73
C VAL A 136 6.86 -5.42 -10.01
N LEU A 137 7.83 -4.52 -10.02
CA LEU A 137 7.60 -3.08 -10.21
C LEU A 137 7.14 -2.75 -11.65
N GLU A 138 7.65 -3.50 -12.64
CA GLU A 138 7.20 -3.36 -14.03
C GLU A 138 5.75 -3.85 -14.19
N ILE A 139 5.42 -5.02 -13.61
CA ILE A 139 4.06 -5.56 -13.62
C ILE A 139 3.11 -4.61 -12.89
N MET A 140 3.50 -4.08 -11.73
CA MET A 140 2.72 -3.09 -10.99
C MET A 140 2.46 -1.83 -11.83
N ALA A 141 3.50 -1.23 -12.42
CA ALA A 141 3.36 -0.05 -13.25
C ALA A 141 2.45 -0.32 -14.46
N LYS A 142 2.55 -1.52 -15.07
CA LYS A 142 1.67 -1.96 -16.17
C LYS A 142 0.22 -2.12 -15.71
N THR A 143 0.00 -2.73 -14.54
CA THR A 143 -1.35 -2.93 -13.98
C THR A 143 -2.00 -1.59 -13.63
N ILE A 144 -1.25 -0.65 -13.05
CA ILE A 144 -1.72 0.72 -12.75
C ILE A 144 -2.09 1.47 -14.04
N LYS A 145 -1.33 1.31 -15.11
CA LYS A 145 -1.58 2.03 -16.38
C LYS A 145 -2.70 1.41 -17.22
N PHE A 146 -2.77 0.10 -17.29
CA PHE A 146 -3.57 -0.61 -18.30
C PHE A 146 -4.61 -1.57 -17.71
N GLY A 147 -4.63 -1.81 -16.40
CA GLY A 147 -5.62 -2.67 -15.73
C GLY A 147 -7.04 -2.10 -15.76
N THR A 148 -7.99 -2.88 -15.24
CA THR A 148 -9.36 -2.39 -14.97
C THR A 148 -9.34 -1.30 -13.89
N SER A 149 -10.44 -0.56 -13.72
CA SER A 149 -10.52 0.49 -12.69
C SER A 149 -10.18 -0.03 -11.30
N GLU A 150 -10.72 -1.19 -10.92
CA GLU A 150 -10.43 -1.85 -9.64
C GLU A 150 -8.97 -2.25 -9.52
N MET A 151 -8.40 -2.89 -10.56
CA MET A 151 -6.98 -3.28 -10.56
C MET A 151 -6.05 -2.06 -10.41
N LYS A 152 -6.36 -0.96 -11.10
CA LYS A 152 -5.61 0.29 -11.01
C LYS A 152 -5.62 0.86 -9.60
N SER A 153 -6.81 1.00 -9.02
CA SER A 153 -6.99 1.54 -7.67
C SER A 153 -6.26 0.70 -6.63
N ARG A 154 -6.48 -0.63 -6.61
CA ARG A 154 -5.83 -1.54 -5.67
C ARG A 154 -4.31 -1.55 -5.85
N SER A 155 -3.81 -1.62 -7.08
CA SER A 155 -2.36 -1.59 -7.34
C SER A 155 -1.72 -0.25 -6.96
N MET A 156 -2.45 0.86 -7.10
CA MET A 156 -1.99 2.18 -6.66
C MET A 156 -1.91 2.25 -5.12
N SER A 157 -2.89 1.67 -4.41
CA SER A 157 -2.85 1.57 -2.93
C SER A 157 -1.66 0.72 -2.48
N VAL A 158 -1.42 -0.42 -3.14
CA VAL A 158 -0.23 -1.25 -2.89
C VAL A 158 1.06 -0.46 -3.14
N PHE A 159 1.10 0.34 -4.20
CA PHE A 159 2.26 1.18 -4.47
C PHE A 159 2.49 2.23 -3.39
N ALA A 160 1.44 2.81 -2.83
CA ALA A 160 1.53 3.70 -1.68
C ALA A 160 2.12 2.97 -0.46
N ASP A 161 1.71 1.73 -0.20
CA ASP A 161 2.25 0.92 0.91
C ASP A 161 3.74 0.62 0.73
N ILE A 162 4.19 0.27 -0.48
CA ILE A 162 5.62 0.09 -0.79
C ILE A 162 6.42 1.38 -0.52
N LEU A 163 5.87 2.54 -0.85
CA LEU A 163 6.56 3.82 -0.67
C LEU A 163 6.55 4.33 0.77
N ARG A 164 5.54 3.91 1.55
CA ARG A 164 5.44 4.25 2.98
C ARG A 164 6.60 3.65 3.75
N SER A 165 7.09 4.35 4.76
CA SER A 165 8.06 3.79 5.70
C SER A 165 7.43 3.63 7.07
N THR A 166 7.65 2.48 7.68
CA THR A 166 7.34 2.18 9.09
C THR A 166 8.56 2.34 9.99
N GLU A 167 9.73 2.62 9.40
CA GLU A 167 11.01 2.75 10.10
C GLU A 167 11.37 4.22 10.34
N GLU A 168 12.07 4.50 11.45
CA GLU A 168 12.56 5.84 11.76
C GLU A 168 13.62 6.33 10.76
N ASN A 169 14.44 5.39 10.25
CA ASN A 169 15.47 5.67 9.26
C ASN A 169 14.90 5.56 7.84
N LEU A 170 14.59 6.70 7.24
CA LEU A 170 14.07 6.78 5.89
C LEU A 170 15.17 6.48 4.85
N ASP A 171 14.94 5.51 3.97
CA ASP A 171 15.81 5.24 2.83
C ASP A 171 15.37 6.10 1.63
N PHE A 172 15.94 7.31 1.53
CA PHE A 172 15.60 8.31 0.52
C PHE A 172 15.88 7.84 -0.90
N GLU A 173 17.02 7.20 -1.11
CA GLU A 173 17.47 6.80 -2.44
C GLU A 173 16.65 5.62 -2.97
N THR A 174 16.47 4.60 -2.15
CA THR A 174 15.68 3.42 -2.51
C THR A 174 14.23 3.80 -2.80
N THR A 175 13.62 4.63 -1.95
CA THR A 175 12.22 5.04 -2.15
C THR A 175 12.05 5.92 -3.40
N ARG A 176 13.01 6.80 -3.69
CA ARG A 176 12.99 7.59 -4.93
C ARG A 176 13.13 6.72 -6.18
N LYS A 177 13.98 5.70 -6.16
CA LYS A 177 14.10 4.72 -7.24
C LYS A 177 12.79 3.94 -7.44
N LEU A 178 12.18 3.45 -6.35
CA LEU A 178 10.88 2.76 -6.40
C LEU A 178 9.80 3.66 -7.01
N PHE A 179 9.69 4.90 -6.55
CA PHE A 179 8.73 5.85 -7.10
C PHE A 179 8.93 6.08 -8.61
N SER A 180 10.18 6.18 -9.05
CA SER A 180 10.51 6.36 -10.47
C SER A 180 10.17 5.15 -11.34
N CYS A 181 9.99 3.95 -10.77
CA CYS A 181 9.59 2.76 -11.54
C CYS A 181 8.18 2.88 -12.14
N LEU A 182 7.32 3.77 -11.63
CA LEU A 182 5.96 3.94 -12.13
C LEU A 182 5.92 4.54 -13.55
N SER A 183 6.66 5.62 -13.78
CA SER A 183 6.68 6.34 -15.08
C SER A 183 7.99 7.10 -15.34
N GLY A 184 9.10 6.64 -14.78
CA GLY A 184 10.40 7.30 -14.92
C GLY A 184 10.38 8.73 -14.33
N PRO A 185 10.94 9.70 -15.04
CA PRO A 185 10.95 11.09 -14.59
C PRO A 185 9.56 11.73 -14.51
N HIS A 186 8.57 11.17 -15.20
CA HIS A 186 7.18 11.64 -15.23
C HIS A 186 6.28 10.97 -14.18
N SER A 187 6.85 10.27 -13.19
CA SER A 187 6.05 9.60 -12.16
C SER A 187 5.24 10.58 -11.33
N MET A 188 5.78 11.76 -11.02
CA MET A 188 5.07 12.80 -10.26
C MET A 188 3.91 13.39 -11.07
N ASP A 189 4.14 13.75 -12.33
CA ASP A 189 3.09 14.24 -13.24
C ASP A 189 1.95 13.22 -13.36
N TYR A 190 2.30 11.94 -13.53
CA TYR A 190 1.34 10.87 -13.66
C TYR A 190 0.46 10.72 -12.41
N VAL A 191 1.05 10.69 -11.20
CA VAL A 191 0.31 10.54 -9.94
C VAL A 191 -0.55 11.77 -9.65
N THR A 192 -0.01 12.98 -9.85
CA THR A 192 -0.77 14.22 -9.65
C THR A 192 -1.94 14.35 -10.62
N ASP A 193 -1.81 13.86 -11.85
CA ASP A 193 -2.92 13.82 -12.82
C ASP A 193 -4.02 12.83 -12.40
N LEU A 194 -3.67 11.73 -11.75
CA LEU A 194 -4.66 10.79 -11.21
C LEU A 194 -5.50 11.41 -10.08
N THR A 195 -4.91 12.28 -9.25
CA THR A 195 -5.70 12.98 -8.19
C THR A 195 -6.78 13.92 -8.75
N LYS A 196 -6.66 14.33 -10.02
CA LYS A 196 -7.62 15.19 -10.72
C LYS A 196 -8.74 14.42 -11.41
N LYS A 197 -8.69 13.07 -11.42
CA LYS A 197 -9.69 12.24 -12.10
C LYS A 197 -10.98 12.14 -11.28
N PRO A 198 -12.14 12.03 -11.94
CA PRO A 198 -13.44 11.97 -11.26
C PRO A 198 -13.75 10.60 -10.61
N PHE A 199 -12.82 9.65 -10.67
CA PHE A 199 -12.98 8.31 -10.11
C PHE A 199 -12.44 8.29 -8.67
N GLY A 200 -13.34 8.33 -7.68
CA GLY A 200 -13.02 8.47 -6.26
C GLY A 200 -11.92 7.52 -5.78
N ASP A 201 -12.11 6.21 -5.95
CA ASP A 201 -11.16 5.19 -5.48
C ASP A 201 -9.75 5.37 -6.07
N LEU A 202 -9.64 5.67 -7.37
CA LEU A 202 -8.34 5.86 -8.01
C LEU A 202 -7.69 7.18 -7.60
N SER A 203 -8.49 8.22 -7.45
CA SER A 203 -8.02 9.53 -6.97
C SER A 203 -7.53 9.43 -5.53
N SER A 204 -8.29 8.78 -4.63
CA SER A 204 -7.89 8.54 -3.25
C SER A 204 -6.59 7.75 -3.15
N ALA A 205 -6.46 6.66 -3.91
CA ALA A 205 -5.23 5.87 -3.95
C ALA A 205 -4.01 6.68 -4.48
N ALA A 206 -4.24 7.62 -5.42
CA ALA A 206 -3.18 8.52 -5.87
C ALA A 206 -2.78 9.54 -4.79
N TYR A 207 -3.74 10.06 -4.01
CA TYR A 207 -3.43 10.87 -2.84
C TYR A 207 -2.64 10.09 -1.79
N ASP A 208 -2.95 8.81 -1.57
CA ASP A 208 -2.20 7.95 -0.65
C ASP A 208 -0.73 7.80 -1.07
N VAL A 209 -0.47 7.66 -2.38
CA VAL A 209 0.90 7.64 -2.92
C VAL A 209 1.61 8.96 -2.63
N LEU A 210 0.97 10.11 -2.89
CA LEU A 210 1.58 11.42 -2.61
C LEU A 210 1.83 11.63 -1.11
N MET A 211 0.91 11.20 -0.25
CA MET A 211 1.08 11.25 1.20
C MET A 211 2.24 10.35 1.66
N ALA A 212 2.35 9.14 1.12
CA ALA A 212 3.44 8.22 1.44
C ALA A 212 4.82 8.80 1.14
N VAL A 213 4.95 9.57 0.06
CA VAL A 213 6.23 10.18 -0.32
C VAL A 213 6.45 11.57 0.27
N SER A 214 5.43 12.25 0.80
CA SER A 214 5.53 13.62 1.31
C SER A 214 6.51 13.81 2.48
N VAL A 215 6.87 12.73 3.16
CA VAL A 215 7.90 12.75 4.21
C VAL A 215 9.32 12.99 3.65
N TYR A 216 9.52 12.79 2.36
CA TYR A 216 10.80 12.93 1.68
C TYR A 216 10.92 14.32 1.02
N PRO A 217 11.98 15.11 1.28
CA PRO A 217 12.19 16.43 0.65
C PRO A 217 12.09 16.40 -0.86
N TRP A 218 12.72 15.41 -1.52
CA TRP A 218 12.71 15.26 -2.97
C TRP A 218 11.31 15.18 -3.59
N SER A 219 10.33 14.62 -2.87
CA SER A 219 8.96 14.52 -3.38
C SER A 219 8.24 15.85 -3.37
N VAL A 220 8.44 16.67 -2.32
CA VAL A 220 7.86 18.00 -2.21
C VAL A 220 8.45 18.92 -3.29
N GLU A 221 9.75 18.80 -3.57
CA GLU A 221 10.40 19.49 -4.71
C GLU A 221 9.77 19.09 -6.05
N LEU A 222 9.52 17.79 -6.26
CA LEU A 222 8.86 17.32 -7.48
C LEU A 222 7.41 17.81 -7.58
N ILE A 223 6.65 17.81 -6.48
CA ILE A 223 5.28 18.35 -6.45
C ILE A 223 5.29 19.85 -6.79
N LEU A 224 6.26 20.62 -6.26
CA LEU A 224 6.40 22.05 -6.54
C LEU A 224 6.63 22.33 -8.03
N ASN A 225 7.32 21.41 -8.71
CA ASN A 225 7.63 21.54 -10.13
C ASN A 225 6.47 21.11 -11.07
N VAL A 226 5.38 20.55 -10.53
CA VAL A 226 4.19 20.24 -11.35
C VAL A 226 3.38 21.51 -11.59
N PRO A 227 3.25 22.00 -12.83
CA PRO A 227 2.58 23.27 -13.11
C PRO A 227 1.11 23.25 -12.66
N GLY A 228 0.72 24.28 -11.90
CA GLY A 228 -0.66 24.50 -11.47
C GLY A 228 -1.16 23.51 -10.39
N TYR A 229 -0.30 22.66 -9.83
CA TYR A 229 -0.77 21.64 -8.89
C TYR A 229 -1.05 22.22 -7.49
N PHE A 230 -0.28 23.20 -7.03
CA PHE A 230 -0.60 23.89 -5.76
C PHE A 230 -1.86 24.73 -5.86
N GLU A 231 -2.11 25.36 -7.00
CA GLU A 231 -3.38 26.07 -7.28
C GLU A 231 -4.55 25.08 -7.23
N PHE A 232 -4.42 23.92 -7.86
CA PHE A 232 -5.41 22.85 -7.77
C PHE A 232 -5.62 22.38 -6.32
N LEU A 233 -4.57 22.22 -5.53
CA LEU A 233 -4.68 21.81 -4.12
C LEU A 233 -5.37 22.88 -3.27
N LEU A 234 -5.11 24.15 -3.52
CA LEU A 234 -5.67 25.27 -2.77
C LEU A 234 -7.10 25.61 -3.18
N ASP A 235 -7.51 25.28 -4.42
CA ASP A 235 -8.88 25.47 -4.89
C ASP A 235 -9.83 24.44 -4.28
N ARG A 236 -10.67 24.87 -3.33
CA ARG A 236 -11.63 24.03 -2.63
C ARG A 236 -12.75 23.50 -3.52
N SER A 237 -13.02 24.17 -4.64
CA SER A 237 -14.08 23.78 -5.59
C SER A 237 -13.75 22.51 -6.36
N THR A 238 -12.48 22.12 -6.44
CA THR A 238 -12.03 20.94 -7.18
C THR A 238 -12.33 19.62 -6.44
N ALA A 239 -12.62 19.65 -5.14
CA ALA A 239 -13.04 18.50 -4.32
C ALA A 239 -14.53 18.62 -3.99
N LYS A 240 -15.37 17.77 -4.62
CA LYS A 240 -16.83 17.88 -4.54
C LYS A 240 -17.45 17.03 -3.43
N ASP A 241 -16.92 15.84 -3.21
CA ASP A 241 -17.39 14.90 -2.19
C ASP A 241 -16.51 14.91 -0.94
N LYS A 242 -16.96 14.21 0.10
CA LYS A 242 -16.29 14.16 1.40
C LYS A 242 -14.92 13.53 1.28
N GLU A 243 -14.82 12.41 0.60
CA GLU A 243 -13.58 11.62 0.47
C GLU A 243 -12.48 12.43 -0.24
N SER A 244 -12.82 13.08 -1.36
CA SER A 244 -11.90 13.96 -2.08
C SER A 244 -11.41 15.13 -1.23
N LYS A 245 -12.29 15.73 -0.39
CA LYS A 245 -11.92 16.80 0.54
C LYS A 245 -10.97 16.32 1.61
N ASP A 246 -11.26 15.16 2.20
CA ASP A 246 -10.44 14.56 3.25
C ASP A 246 -9.04 14.16 2.72
N SER A 247 -8.97 13.49 1.56
CA SER A 247 -7.70 13.08 0.93
C SER A 247 -6.85 14.28 0.56
N LYS A 248 -7.43 15.32 -0.04
CA LYS A 248 -6.76 16.55 -0.38
C LYS A 248 -6.22 17.30 0.84
N TYR A 249 -7.05 17.42 1.87
CA TYR A 249 -6.66 18.02 3.14
C TYR A 249 -5.52 17.25 3.80
N ALA A 250 -5.59 15.91 3.83
CA ALA A 250 -4.56 15.06 4.38
C ALA A 250 -3.22 15.23 3.66
N LEU A 251 -3.22 15.32 2.32
CA LEU A 251 -2.00 15.60 1.55
C LEU A 251 -1.42 16.98 1.90
N ILE A 252 -2.25 18.03 1.98
CA ILE A 252 -1.77 19.37 2.35
C ILE A 252 -1.16 19.36 3.77
N CYS A 253 -1.78 18.65 4.71
CA CYS A 253 -1.24 18.46 6.05
C CYS A 253 0.11 17.72 6.02
N ALA A 254 0.24 16.66 5.22
CA ALA A 254 1.48 15.91 5.08
C ALA A 254 2.60 16.76 4.50
N ILE A 255 2.34 17.54 3.45
CA ILE A 255 3.30 18.50 2.88
C ILE A 255 3.72 19.55 3.91
N CYS A 256 2.77 20.15 4.64
CA CYS A 256 3.07 21.14 5.68
C CYS A 256 3.86 20.56 6.86
N GLY A 257 3.70 19.27 7.13
CA GLY A 257 4.39 18.53 8.20
C GLY A 257 5.80 18.07 7.86
N GLN A 258 6.22 18.18 6.59
CA GLN A 258 7.57 17.82 6.18
C GLN A 258 8.61 18.74 6.84
N LYS A 259 9.67 18.16 7.42
CA LYS A 259 10.63 18.87 8.30
C LYS A 259 11.35 20.03 7.61
N GLU A 260 11.64 19.89 6.33
CA GLU A 260 12.41 20.87 5.53
C GLU A 260 11.51 21.73 4.62
N VAL A 261 10.20 21.67 4.79
CA VAL A 261 9.23 22.32 3.91
C VAL A 261 9.49 23.81 3.72
N GLN A 262 10.02 24.48 4.75
CA GLN A 262 10.34 25.92 4.70
C GLN A 262 11.49 26.25 3.75
N ASN A 263 12.37 25.28 3.47
CA ASN A 263 13.50 25.43 2.58
C ASN A 263 13.15 25.07 1.14
N ILE A 264 12.02 24.37 0.94
CA ILE A 264 11.60 23.83 -0.36
C ILE A 264 10.51 24.69 -0.97
N ILE A 265 9.47 25.01 -0.20
CA ILE A 265 8.28 25.72 -0.70
C ILE A 265 8.46 27.24 -0.50
N PRO A 266 8.18 28.06 -1.53
CA PRO A 266 8.18 29.53 -1.40
C PRO A 266 7.27 29.99 -0.26
N PRO A 267 7.69 31.03 0.52
CA PRO A 267 6.95 31.49 1.71
C PRO A 267 5.48 31.83 1.45
N GLU A 268 5.16 32.38 0.29
CA GLU A 268 3.79 32.74 -0.08
C GLU A 268 2.89 31.52 -0.24
N ILE A 269 3.38 30.48 -0.94
CA ILE A 269 2.64 29.22 -1.12
C ILE A 269 2.51 28.52 0.23
N LEU A 270 3.57 28.45 1.01
CA LEU A 270 3.55 27.82 2.32
C LEU A 270 2.56 28.51 3.28
N LYS A 271 2.45 29.84 3.24
CA LYS A 271 1.46 30.59 4.01
C LYS A 271 0.03 30.22 3.63
N GLN A 272 -0.24 30.08 2.33
CA GLN A 272 -1.57 29.66 1.84
C GLN A 272 -1.91 28.23 2.27
N LEU A 273 -0.96 27.27 2.13
CA LEU A 273 -1.13 25.90 2.59
C LEU A 273 -1.41 25.82 4.10
N ARG A 274 -0.66 26.56 4.92
CA ARG A 274 -0.88 26.64 6.38
C ARG A 274 -2.24 27.27 6.73
N SER A 275 -2.66 28.29 5.97
CA SER A 275 -4.00 28.86 6.12
C SER A 275 -5.08 27.83 5.80
N TYR A 276 -4.92 27.07 4.73
CA TYR A 276 -5.83 25.99 4.35
C TYR A 276 -5.95 24.94 5.46
N VAL A 277 -4.81 24.50 6.04
CA VAL A 277 -4.78 23.56 7.17
C VAL A 277 -5.52 24.13 8.38
N LYS A 278 -5.27 25.40 8.73
CA LYS A 278 -5.92 26.06 9.88
C LYS A 278 -7.43 26.15 9.73
N GLN A 279 -7.93 26.38 8.52
CA GLN A 279 -9.35 26.47 8.20
C GLN A 279 -10.05 25.10 8.21
N GLY A 280 -9.30 24.01 7.92
CA GLY A 280 -9.86 22.66 7.85
C GLY A 280 -10.40 22.27 6.47
N ALA A 281 -10.71 20.98 6.31
CA ALA A 281 -11.16 20.39 5.03
C ALA A 281 -12.48 20.96 4.50
N TYR A 282 -13.38 21.35 5.38
CA TYR A 282 -14.77 21.73 5.07
C TYR A 282 -15.05 23.22 5.17
N TYR A 283 -14.02 24.05 5.27
CA TYR A 283 -14.19 25.49 5.32
C TYR A 283 -14.89 26.02 4.06
N VAL A 284 -15.91 26.83 4.27
CA VAL A 284 -16.63 27.55 3.23
C VAL A 284 -16.48 29.03 3.51
N GLU A 285 -16.02 29.78 2.53
CA GLU A 285 -15.91 31.24 2.65
C GLU A 285 -17.33 31.85 2.70
N SER A 286 -17.68 32.51 3.80
CA SER A 286 -18.94 33.20 3.90
C SER A 286 -18.87 34.50 3.11
N THR A 287 -19.52 34.54 1.94
CA THR A 287 -19.79 35.79 1.25
C THR A 287 -20.90 36.51 2.02
N VAL A 288 -20.56 37.57 2.72
CA VAL A 288 -21.56 38.48 3.28
C VAL A 288 -22.06 39.35 2.13
N GLU A 289 -23.18 38.99 1.52
CA GLU A 289 -23.95 39.94 0.67
C GLU A 289 -24.51 41.00 1.58
N VAL A 290 -23.92 42.18 1.55
CA VAL A 290 -24.52 43.37 2.16
C VAL A 290 -25.66 43.82 1.24
N ALA A 291 -26.90 43.49 1.60
CA ALA A 291 -28.06 44.07 0.95
C ALA A 291 -28.03 45.58 1.24
N ILE A 292 -27.69 46.39 0.23
CA ILE A 292 -27.88 47.81 0.30
C ILE A 292 -29.38 48.05 0.00
N GLU A 293 -30.15 48.33 1.04
CA GLU A 293 -31.48 48.90 0.85
C GLU A 293 -31.31 50.33 0.37
N GLU A 294 -31.60 50.58 -0.91
CA GLU A 294 -31.81 51.93 -1.42
C GLU A 294 -33.12 52.50 -0.83
N GLN A 295 -32.99 53.64 -0.08
CA GLN A 295 -34.10 54.46 0.37
C GLN A 295 -34.55 55.36 -0.74
#